data_053b294376a048f0399efb8323f9d8ee
#
_entry.id   053b294376a048f0399efb8323f9d8ee
#
_cell.length_a   1.000
_cell.length_b   1.000
_cell.length_c   1.000
_cell.angle_alpha   90.00
_cell.angle_beta   90.00
_cell.angle_gamma   90.00
#
_symmetry.space_group_name_H-M   'P 1'
#
loop_
_entity.id
_entity.type
_entity.pdbx_description
1 polymer ?
#
loop_
_entity_poly.entity_id
_entity_poly.type
_entity_poly.pdbx_seq_one_letter_code
_entity_poly.pdbx_strand_id
1 'polypeptide(L)'
;MGVAVRAEGKKVNSNINVTPMVDVMLVLLIIFMVITPMLQQKVQIDMAQVENPTAMPDADKEDAIVVAITRDGAVYLGQNKVDPSELGSMVRDKLADKTDKTIFVRADARAQFKVVEDTIDDVRTAGVETVDLLTQKREGNQIGGE
;
A
#
# COMPACT_ATOMS: atom_id res chain seq x y z
N MET A 1 29.48 -80.11 5.47
CA MET A 1 28.67 -79.34 4.50
C MET A 1 28.21 -78.12 5.15
N GLY A 2 28.85 -76.99 4.88
CA GLY A 2 28.47 -75.71 5.40
C GLY A 2 27.33 -75.07 4.59
N VAL A 3 26.20 -74.87 5.22
CA VAL A 3 25.12 -74.05 4.64
C VAL A 3 25.50 -72.61 4.86
N ALA A 4 25.88 -71.92 3.81
CA ALA A 4 26.09 -70.50 3.85
C ALA A 4 24.72 -69.80 4.03
N VAL A 5 24.41 -69.37 5.21
CA VAL A 5 23.28 -68.48 5.48
C VAL A 5 23.65 -67.13 4.86
N ARG A 6 23.07 -66.85 3.69
CA ARG A 6 23.10 -65.49 3.10
C ARG A 6 22.33 -64.57 4.02
N ALA A 7 23.03 -63.75 4.76
CA ALA A 7 22.43 -62.66 5.45
C ALA A 7 21.80 -61.73 4.37
N GLU A 8 20.49 -61.78 4.26
CA GLU A 8 19.77 -60.75 3.51
C GLU A 8 20.04 -59.40 4.15
N GLY A 9 20.87 -58.62 3.47
CA GLY A 9 21.12 -57.27 3.88
C GLY A 9 19.79 -56.54 4.03
N LYS A 10 19.57 -55.95 5.19
CA LYS A 10 18.42 -55.05 5.43
C LYS A 10 18.38 -54.07 4.27
N LYS A 11 17.35 -54.19 3.44
CA LYS A 11 17.04 -53.13 2.47
C LYS A 11 16.79 -51.85 3.25
N VAL A 12 17.76 -50.98 3.22
CA VAL A 12 17.58 -49.60 3.75
C VAL A 12 16.51 -48.96 2.89
N ASN A 13 15.35 -48.75 3.43
CA ASN A 13 14.25 -48.08 2.76
C ASN A 13 14.60 -46.61 2.71
N SER A 14 15.17 -46.16 1.58
CA SER A 14 15.54 -44.78 1.33
C SER A 14 14.35 -43.92 0.82
N ASN A 15 13.14 -44.29 1.21
CA ASN A 15 11.96 -43.49 0.89
C ASN A 15 11.93 -42.24 1.76
N ILE A 16 12.25 -41.11 1.13
CA ILE A 16 12.13 -39.81 1.74
C ILE A 16 10.65 -39.47 1.79
N ASN A 17 10.13 -39.22 3.00
CA ASN A 17 8.78 -38.69 3.16
C ASN A 17 8.75 -37.23 2.71
N VAL A 18 8.11 -36.94 1.58
CA VAL A 18 8.00 -35.59 0.99
C VAL A 18 6.87 -34.75 1.59
N THR A 19 6.06 -35.31 2.48
CA THR A 19 4.93 -34.61 3.10
C THR A 19 5.33 -33.33 3.83
N PRO A 20 6.39 -33.29 4.67
CA PRO A 20 6.85 -32.07 5.31
C PRO A 20 7.36 -31.02 4.32
N MET A 21 7.96 -31.43 3.21
CA MET A 21 8.44 -30.55 2.16
C MET A 21 7.28 -29.90 1.40
N VAL A 22 6.25 -30.67 1.10
CA VAL A 22 5.03 -30.19 0.43
C VAL A 22 4.29 -29.19 1.33
N ASP A 23 4.22 -29.44 2.63
CA ASP A 23 3.59 -28.55 3.60
C ASP A 23 4.28 -27.18 3.65
N VAL A 24 5.61 -27.14 3.70
CA VAL A 24 6.40 -25.91 3.64
C VAL A 24 6.16 -25.17 2.32
N MET A 25 6.13 -25.88 1.19
CA MET A 25 5.87 -25.28 -0.11
C MET A 25 4.47 -24.67 -0.19
N LEU A 26 3.45 -25.35 0.33
CA LEU A 26 2.07 -24.86 0.37
C LEU A 26 1.95 -23.61 1.26
N VAL A 27 2.58 -23.60 2.44
CA VAL A 27 2.58 -22.44 3.34
C VAL A 27 3.26 -21.24 2.69
N LEU A 28 4.41 -21.43 2.06
CA LEU A 28 5.11 -20.38 1.32
C LEU A 28 4.28 -19.86 0.15
N LEU A 29 3.61 -20.75 -0.59
CA LEU A 29 2.73 -20.36 -1.68
C LEU A 29 1.57 -19.48 -1.21
N ILE A 30 0.93 -19.83 -0.10
CA ILE A 30 -0.15 -19.05 0.49
C ILE A 30 0.37 -17.68 0.95
N ILE A 31 1.52 -17.63 1.60
CA ILE A 31 2.14 -16.38 2.07
C ILE A 31 2.42 -15.46 0.87
N PHE A 32 3.04 -15.97 -0.20
CA PHE A 32 3.30 -15.18 -1.40
C PHE A 32 2.02 -14.75 -2.11
N MET A 33 0.99 -15.57 -2.12
CA MET A 33 -0.32 -15.22 -2.68
C MET A 33 -0.99 -14.06 -1.94
N VAL A 34 -0.82 -13.99 -0.62
CA VAL A 34 -1.39 -12.91 0.21
C VAL A 34 -0.56 -11.62 0.10
N ILE A 35 0.78 -11.73 0.03
CA ILE A 35 1.68 -10.56 0.02
C ILE A 35 1.71 -9.88 -1.36
N THR A 36 1.67 -10.64 -2.46
CA THR A 36 1.79 -10.09 -3.82
C THR A 36 0.74 -9.02 -4.17
N PRO A 37 -0.54 -9.13 -3.81
CA PRO A 37 -1.50 -8.08 -4.10
C PRO A 37 -1.20 -6.76 -3.37
N MET A 38 -0.59 -6.83 -2.18
CA MET A 38 -0.26 -5.64 -1.39
C MET A 38 0.90 -4.83 -1.97
N LEU A 39 1.78 -5.47 -2.75
CA LEU A 39 2.93 -4.81 -3.35
C LEU A 39 2.63 -4.12 -4.69
N GLN A 40 1.50 -4.45 -5.33
CA GLN A 40 1.23 -4.04 -6.70
C GLN A 40 0.39 -2.77 -6.86
N GLN A 41 -0.18 -2.25 -5.78
CA GLN A 41 -1.09 -1.11 -5.89
C GLN A 41 -0.51 0.17 -5.28
N LYS A 42 0.65 0.59 -5.79
CA LYS A 42 1.03 1.98 -5.60
C LYS A 42 0.26 2.83 -6.63
N VAL A 43 -0.71 3.57 -6.14
CA VAL A 43 -1.37 4.58 -6.97
C VAL A 43 -0.32 5.60 -7.38
N GLN A 44 -0.02 5.64 -8.66
CA GLN A 44 0.93 6.61 -9.18
C GLN A 44 0.24 7.96 -9.32
N ILE A 45 0.68 8.90 -8.53
CA ILE A 45 0.20 10.28 -8.55
C ILE A 45 1.40 11.20 -8.74
N ASP A 46 1.32 11.98 -9.78
CA ASP A 46 2.28 13.03 -10.08
C ASP A 46 1.83 14.32 -9.38
N MET A 47 2.37 14.54 -8.18
CA MET A 47 1.96 15.66 -7.32
C MET A 47 2.39 17.01 -7.90
N ALA A 48 1.63 18.05 -7.59
CA ALA A 48 1.98 19.41 -7.91
C ALA A 48 3.36 19.78 -7.31
N GLN A 49 4.22 20.37 -8.14
CA GLN A 49 5.56 20.78 -7.72
C GLN A 49 5.53 22.21 -7.18
N VAL A 50 6.14 22.41 -6.04
CA VAL A 50 6.27 23.71 -5.39
C VAL A 50 7.74 23.99 -5.06
N GLU A 51 8.11 25.26 -4.98
CA GLU A 51 9.50 25.67 -4.75
C GLU A 51 9.96 25.40 -3.30
N ASN A 52 9.08 25.66 -2.33
CA ASN A 52 9.39 25.56 -0.90
C ASN A 52 8.34 24.70 -0.17
N PRO A 53 8.35 23.38 -0.35
CA PRO A 53 7.44 22.52 0.39
C PRO A 53 7.85 22.42 1.85
N THR A 54 6.86 22.42 2.74
CA THR A 54 7.08 22.03 4.12
C THR A 54 7.15 20.50 4.20
N ALA A 55 8.17 19.98 4.86
CA ALA A 55 8.28 18.54 5.07
C ALA A 55 7.14 18.04 5.98
N MET A 56 6.46 17.00 5.55
CA MET A 56 5.37 16.36 6.30
C MET A 56 5.71 14.89 6.56
N PRO A 57 6.60 14.60 7.50
CA PRO A 57 7.02 13.22 7.77
C PRO A 57 5.89 12.34 8.29
N ASP A 58 4.85 12.95 8.83
CA ASP A 58 3.68 12.22 9.35
C ASP A 58 2.82 11.59 8.24
N ALA A 59 2.92 12.10 7.02
CA ALA A 59 2.24 11.51 5.86
C ALA A 59 2.81 10.14 5.44
N ASP A 60 4.05 9.87 5.78
CA ASP A 60 4.73 8.60 5.47
C ASP A 60 4.57 7.55 6.59
N LYS A 61 3.91 7.89 7.67
CA LYS A 61 3.61 6.93 8.74
C LYS A 61 2.67 5.86 8.21
N GLU A 62 2.88 4.63 8.65
CA GLU A 62 2.09 3.46 8.24
C GLU A 62 0.60 3.60 8.58
N ASP A 63 0.29 4.33 9.63
CA ASP A 63 -1.07 4.59 10.11
C ASP A 63 -1.69 5.90 9.57
N ALA A 64 -0.95 6.66 8.75
CA ALA A 64 -1.46 7.88 8.15
C ALA A 64 -2.66 7.62 7.22
N ILE A 65 -3.69 8.45 7.34
CA ILE A 65 -4.83 8.39 6.43
C ILE A 65 -4.52 9.29 5.24
N VAL A 66 -4.28 8.65 4.10
CA VAL A 66 -3.96 9.34 2.85
C VAL A 66 -5.10 9.15 1.85
N VAL A 67 -5.64 10.24 1.38
CA VAL A 67 -6.59 10.28 0.27
C VAL A 67 -5.84 10.66 -1.00
N ALA A 68 -5.94 9.84 -2.01
CA ALA A 68 -5.24 10.04 -3.26
C ALA A 68 -6.22 10.29 -4.41
N ILE A 69 -5.97 11.32 -5.19
CA ILE A 69 -6.80 11.71 -6.34
C ILE A 69 -5.97 11.59 -7.60
N THR A 70 -6.38 10.72 -8.50
CA THR A 70 -5.68 10.49 -9.76
C THR A 70 -6.07 11.54 -10.82
N ARG A 71 -5.29 11.58 -11.88
CA ARG A 71 -5.54 12.43 -13.05
C ARG A 71 -6.96 12.25 -13.62
N ASP A 72 -7.48 11.02 -13.60
CA ASP A 72 -8.80 10.69 -14.15
C ASP A 72 -9.96 11.02 -13.20
N GLY A 73 -9.65 11.57 -12.01
CA GLY A 73 -10.63 11.90 -11.00
C GLY A 73 -11.04 10.73 -10.11
N ALA A 74 -10.34 9.61 -10.18
CA ALA A 74 -10.57 8.51 -9.27
C ALA A 74 -10.00 8.83 -7.88
N VAL A 75 -10.76 8.51 -6.84
CA VAL A 75 -10.40 8.75 -5.45
C VAL A 75 -10.01 7.43 -4.79
N TYR A 76 -8.91 7.45 -4.05
CA TYR A 76 -8.39 6.30 -3.32
C TYR A 76 -8.21 6.67 -1.86
N LEU A 77 -8.62 5.79 -0.97
CA LEU A 77 -8.34 5.87 0.46
C LEU A 77 -7.25 4.84 0.81
N GLY A 78 -6.03 5.32 1.00
CA GLY A 78 -4.86 4.45 1.06
C GLY A 78 -4.60 3.79 -0.29
N GLN A 79 -4.84 2.50 -0.38
CA GLN A 79 -4.64 1.72 -1.61
C GLN A 79 -5.96 1.30 -2.28
N ASN A 80 -7.09 1.55 -1.63
CA ASN A 80 -8.39 1.12 -2.11
C ASN A 80 -9.10 2.24 -2.87
N LYS A 81 -9.59 1.91 -4.06
CA LYS A 81 -10.46 2.82 -4.79
C LYS A 81 -11.79 2.96 -4.06
N VAL A 82 -12.23 4.18 -3.87
CA VAL A 82 -13.44 4.52 -3.12
C VAL A 82 -14.36 5.37 -3.98
N ASP A 83 -15.66 5.09 -3.89
CA ASP A 83 -16.65 5.99 -4.47
C ASP A 83 -16.68 7.31 -3.67
N PRO A 84 -16.68 8.48 -4.33
CA PRO A 84 -16.76 9.76 -3.63
C PRO A 84 -17.92 9.86 -2.64
N SER A 85 -19.05 9.22 -2.93
CA SER A 85 -20.22 9.19 -2.04
C SER A 85 -19.99 8.44 -0.73
N GLU A 86 -19.07 7.48 -0.72
CA GLU A 86 -18.74 6.64 0.44
C GLU A 86 -17.50 7.12 1.20
N LEU A 87 -16.71 8.02 0.59
CA LEU A 87 -15.46 8.50 1.14
C LEU A 87 -15.63 9.07 2.56
N GLY A 88 -16.63 9.91 2.78
CA GLY A 88 -16.87 10.54 4.07
C GLY A 88 -17.14 9.54 5.20
N SER A 89 -17.93 8.50 4.93
CA SER A 89 -18.21 7.45 5.92
C SER A 89 -16.97 6.61 6.23
N MET A 90 -16.21 6.22 5.21
CA MET A 90 -14.99 5.43 5.38
C MET A 90 -13.89 6.19 6.11
N VAL A 91 -13.77 7.49 5.86
CA VAL A 91 -12.84 8.37 6.58
C VAL A 91 -13.25 8.49 8.04
N ARG A 92 -14.54 8.69 8.31
CA ARG A 92 -15.07 8.78 9.67
C ARG A 92 -14.77 7.50 10.46
N ASP A 93 -14.97 6.33 9.86
CA ASP A 93 -14.70 5.05 10.50
C ASP A 93 -13.20 4.89 10.83
N LYS A 94 -12.32 5.33 9.92
CA LYS A 94 -10.88 5.30 10.16
C LYS A 94 -10.41 6.31 11.22
N LEU A 95 -11.11 7.42 11.37
CA LEU A 95 -10.81 8.45 12.37
C LEU A 95 -11.34 8.10 13.77
N ALA A 96 -12.32 7.19 13.87
CA ALA A 96 -12.96 6.86 15.14
C ALA A 96 -11.97 6.37 16.19
N ASP A 97 -10.93 5.63 15.77
CA ASP A 97 -9.91 5.05 16.65
C ASP A 97 -8.65 5.93 16.77
N LYS A 98 -8.64 7.11 16.13
CA LYS A 98 -7.48 7.99 16.13
C LYS A 98 -7.67 9.22 17.01
N THR A 99 -6.62 9.55 17.74
CA THR A 99 -6.54 10.79 18.53
C THR A 99 -6.25 12.01 17.64
N ASP A 100 -5.41 11.81 16.62
CA ASP A 100 -5.06 12.82 15.65
C ASP A 100 -5.98 12.69 14.42
N LYS A 101 -6.76 13.71 14.15
CA LYS A 101 -7.72 13.76 13.05
C LYS A 101 -7.18 14.52 11.85
N THR A 102 -5.92 14.26 11.54
CA THR A 102 -5.25 14.81 10.37
C THR A 102 -5.35 13.84 9.20
N ILE A 103 -5.71 14.35 8.04
CA ILE A 103 -5.73 13.63 6.79
C ILE A 103 -4.80 14.29 5.80
N PHE A 104 -4.08 13.46 5.07
CA PHE A 104 -3.22 13.88 3.98
C PHE A 104 -3.91 13.66 2.64
N VAL A 105 -3.96 14.68 1.81
CA VAL A 105 -4.52 14.59 0.46
C VAL A 105 -3.38 14.68 -0.56
N ARG A 106 -3.32 13.69 -1.41
CA ARG A 106 -2.36 13.60 -2.52
C ARG A 106 -3.13 13.70 -3.83
N ALA A 107 -2.99 14.78 -4.54
CA ALA A 107 -3.66 14.99 -5.82
C ALA A 107 -2.66 15.03 -6.97
N ASP A 108 -3.02 14.42 -8.11
CA ASP A 108 -2.26 14.57 -9.35
C ASP A 108 -2.35 16.04 -9.83
N ALA A 109 -1.23 16.58 -10.27
CA ALA A 109 -1.15 17.97 -10.75
C ALA A 109 -2.10 18.26 -11.94
N ARG A 110 -2.52 17.21 -12.63
CA ARG A 110 -3.43 17.26 -13.79
C ARG A 110 -4.87 16.89 -13.42
N ALA A 111 -5.15 16.59 -12.16
CA ALA A 111 -6.51 16.35 -11.69
C ALA A 111 -7.37 17.62 -11.82
N GLN A 112 -8.64 17.43 -12.09
CA GLN A 112 -9.56 18.55 -12.13
C GLN A 112 -9.72 19.16 -10.74
N PHE A 113 -9.57 20.46 -10.63
CA PHE A 113 -9.67 21.20 -9.37
C PHE A 113 -10.99 20.94 -8.64
N LYS A 114 -12.10 20.87 -9.38
CA LYS A 114 -13.41 20.58 -8.81
C LYS A 114 -13.45 19.23 -8.05
N VAL A 115 -12.85 18.19 -8.61
CA VAL A 115 -12.79 16.86 -7.95
C VAL A 115 -11.99 16.93 -6.66
N VAL A 116 -10.90 17.69 -6.66
CA VAL A 116 -10.08 17.90 -5.46
C VAL A 116 -10.86 18.67 -4.39
N GLU A 117 -11.55 19.74 -4.79
CA GLU A 117 -12.37 20.57 -3.91
C GLU A 117 -13.52 19.76 -3.29
N ASP A 118 -14.30 19.06 -4.12
CA ASP A 118 -15.39 18.19 -3.67
C ASP A 118 -14.89 17.11 -2.69
N THR A 119 -13.76 16.50 -2.99
CA THR A 119 -13.13 15.48 -2.13
C THR A 119 -12.70 16.06 -0.78
N ILE A 120 -12.13 17.25 -0.76
CA ILE A 120 -11.73 17.92 0.48
C ILE A 120 -12.96 18.29 1.33
N ASP A 121 -14.03 18.74 0.71
CA ASP A 121 -15.27 19.07 1.40
C ASP A 121 -15.93 17.83 2.00
N ASP A 122 -15.97 16.72 1.27
CA ASP A 122 -16.48 15.43 1.77
C ASP A 122 -15.67 14.94 2.98
N VAL A 123 -14.35 15.06 2.92
CA VAL A 123 -13.43 14.70 3.99
C VAL A 123 -13.64 15.58 5.23
N ARG A 124 -13.80 16.90 5.04
CA ARG A 124 -14.07 17.84 6.14
C ARG A 124 -15.40 17.55 6.83
N THR A 125 -16.43 17.22 6.05
CA THR A 125 -17.75 16.86 6.59
C THR A 125 -17.70 15.58 7.44
N ALA A 126 -16.72 14.71 7.20
CA ALA A 126 -16.50 13.50 8.00
C ALA A 126 -15.93 13.75 9.42
N GLY A 127 -15.59 14.99 9.76
CA GLY A 127 -15.09 15.36 11.07
C GLY A 127 -13.57 15.44 11.17
N VAL A 128 -12.90 15.69 10.05
CA VAL A 128 -11.45 15.94 9.98
C VAL A 128 -11.13 17.31 10.53
N GLU A 129 -10.14 17.41 11.40
CA GLU A 129 -9.69 18.69 11.97
C GLU A 129 -8.68 19.39 11.07
N THR A 130 -7.79 18.62 10.47
CA THR A 130 -6.73 19.14 9.61
C THR A 130 -6.64 18.35 8.30
N VAL A 131 -6.62 19.08 7.19
CA VAL A 131 -6.39 18.50 5.85
C VAL A 131 -5.11 19.09 5.31
N ASP A 132 -4.10 18.26 5.13
CA ASP A 132 -2.81 18.64 4.58
C ASP A 132 -2.69 18.17 3.14
N LEU A 133 -2.43 19.10 2.23
CA LEU A 133 -2.23 18.80 0.82
C LEU A 133 -0.76 18.49 0.56
N LEU A 134 -0.48 17.27 0.12
CA LEU A 134 0.87 16.84 -0.22
C LEU A 134 1.30 17.37 -1.59
N THR A 135 2.45 17.99 -1.61
CA THR A 135 3.10 18.51 -2.82
C THR A 135 4.52 17.99 -2.94
N GLN A 136 5.05 18.02 -4.13
CA GLN A 136 6.42 17.61 -4.40
C GLN A 136 7.34 18.82 -4.57
N LYS A 137 8.54 18.75 -4.02
CA LYS A 137 9.55 19.79 -4.25
C LYS A 137 9.90 19.84 -5.73
N ARG A 138 9.84 21.02 -6.33
CA ARG A 138 10.37 21.22 -7.67
C ARG A 138 11.86 21.01 -7.65
N GLU A 139 12.35 20.00 -8.33
CA GLU A 139 13.77 19.89 -8.63
C GLU A 139 14.11 21.03 -9.59
N GLY A 140 14.92 21.95 -9.09
CA GLY A 140 15.43 23.03 -9.93
C GLY A 140 16.12 22.39 -11.13
N ASN A 141 15.61 22.65 -12.32
CA ASN A 141 16.34 22.38 -13.53
C ASN A 141 17.64 23.21 -13.44
N GLN A 142 18.74 22.59 -13.03
CA GLN A 142 20.03 23.19 -13.22
C GLN A 142 20.27 23.25 -14.73
N ILE A 143 19.73 24.30 -15.34
CA ILE A 143 20.23 24.74 -16.61
C ILE A 143 21.67 25.12 -16.32
N GLY A 144 22.60 24.24 -16.70
CA GLY A 144 24.01 24.53 -16.66
C GLY A 144 24.23 25.81 -17.46
N GLY A 145 24.26 26.91 -16.75
CA GLY A 145 24.80 28.14 -17.29
C GLY A 145 26.30 27.95 -17.42
N GLU A 146 26.82 28.09 -18.56
CA GLU A 146 28.23 28.28 -18.79
C GLU A 146 28.79 29.35 -17.85
#